data_50587179c5f72ea2394b9303a877d9dc
#
_entry.id   50587179c5f72ea2394b9303a877d9dc
#
_cell.length_a   1.000
_cell.length_b   1.000
_cell.length_c   1.000
_cell.angle_alpha   90.00
_cell.angle_beta   90.00
_cell.angle_gamma   90.00
#
_symmetry.space_group_name_H-M   'P 1'
#
loop_
_entity.id
_entity.type
_entity.pdbx_description
1 polymer ?
#
loop_
_entity_poly.entity_id
_entity_poly.type
_entity_poly.pdbx_seq_one_letter_code
_entity_poly.pdbx_strand_id
1 'polypeptide(L)'
;MLSLIVKHRQLGFCVHSPEIDACIPSCDACLRDFFHACNMTSFVQILERLTTRKWNFATKSGNITFFLLLYTMKIRVILINFCILSVIFAISTQMAFAQRPPKEEKLLNGLRVLMWSDESAAKVYVKLRIHAGASFDPQEKEGVMMLLSEAIFPNEEIREFFRDELGGSLDVTTNYDYIEINASSKPDQYLTMLETLANAVTNPVIDKATTEAVKSKLAAKLEVSEKNAFHVADLAVRKRLFETFPYGRPLGGNSTSLKRIDFADLKFAYDRLFGADNATIAISGNFPTDVGYRAVRRYFGSWLKSDKKVPSTFRQPEPPPSAMQILQSPEPGITEMRYAVRGVARNDRDYAAASVLALILEQRIKAKAPSEQRANVFVRNYSNILPGVLVFGISKIRTDLATAVTNEKPRGDASELLAAAMGAPLTDAEFNAAKAAVLAEHAKLEAPTLWLDADTFRLTSVKVDQDAFANVSLAEVQRFANRIKQQPIASVLVLTPKSA
;
A
#
# COMPACT_ATOMS: atom_id res chain seq x y z
N MET A 1 6.72 -27.46 -40.26
CA MET A 1 5.94 -28.10 -39.19
C MET A 1 6.51 -29.44 -38.74
N LEU A 2 6.77 -30.40 -39.68
CA LEU A 2 7.38 -31.70 -39.32
C LEU A 2 8.80 -31.61 -38.71
N SER A 3 9.64 -30.66 -39.12
CA SER A 3 11.01 -30.52 -38.60
C SER A 3 11.07 -29.92 -37.18
N LEU A 4 10.02 -29.21 -36.72
CA LEU A 4 9.91 -28.74 -35.36
C LEU A 4 9.45 -29.84 -34.39
N ILE A 5 8.64 -30.77 -34.85
CA ILE A 5 8.17 -31.92 -34.06
C ILE A 5 9.31 -32.89 -33.76
N VAL A 6 10.26 -33.06 -34.71
CA VAL A 6 11.43 -33.95 -34.52
C VAL A 6 12.43 -33.36 -33.49
N LYS A 7 12.56 -32.03 -33.41
CA LYS A 7 13.44 -31.39 -32.40
C LYS A 7 12.83 -31.41 -30.98
N HIS A 8 11.52 -31.46 -30.84
CA HIS A 8 10.86 -31.59 -29.53
C HIS A 8 10.90 -33.00 -28.95
N ARG A 9 11.16 -34.03 -29.76
CA ARG A 9 11.37 -35.41 -29.27
C ARG A 9 12.62 -35.58 -28.42
N GLN A 10 13.60 -34.69 -28.50
CA GLN A 10 14.80 -34.69 -27.65
C GLN A 10 14.63 -34.01 -26.29
N LEU A 11 13.48 -33.37 -26.03
CA LEU A 11 13.20 -32.68 -24.78
C LEU A 11 12.21 -33.41 -23.87
N GLY A 12 11.95 -34.71 -24.09
CA GLY A 12 11.26 -35.59 -23.14
C GLY A 12 9.76 -35.32 -22.96
N PHE A 13 9.07 -34.72 -23.93
CA PHE A 13 7.62 -34.58 -23.87
C PHE A 13 6.95 -35.86 -24.40
N CYS A 14 6.38 -36.64 -23.52
CA CYS A 14 5.51 -37.79 -23.84
C CYS A 14 4.23 -37.32 -24.53
N VAL A 15 4.13 -37.62 -25.84
CA VAL A 15 2.85 -37.61 -26.55
C VAL A 15 2.54 -39.05 -26.91
N HIS A 16 1.54 -39.60 -26.29
CA HIS A 16 0.84 -40.88 -26.43
C HIS A 16 0.97 -41.86 -25.26
N SER A 17 0.02 -41.77 -24.35
CA SER A 17 -0.54 -42.89 -23.58
C SER A 17 -1.93 -42.49 -23.09
N PRO A 18 -2.93 -43.40 -23.07
CA PRO A 18 -4.34 -43.12 -22.76
C PRO A 18 -4.68 -43.11 -21.25
N GLU A 19 -3.76 -42.69 -20.39
CA GLU A 19 -4.02 -42.51 -18.94
C GLU A 19 -3.77 -41.05 -18.57
N ILE A 20 -4.80 -40.21 -18.76
CA ILE A 20 -4.73 -38.73 -18.55
C ILE A 20 -5.10 -38.34 -17.11
N ASP A 21 -5.27 -39.26 -16.18
CA ASP A 21 -5.78 -38.92 -14.84
C ASP A 21 -4.75 -38.85 -13.71
N ALA A 22 -3.42 -38.89 -14.00
CA ALA A 22 -2.43 -38.94 -12.94
C ALA A 22 -1.25 -37.93 -13.01
N CYS A 23 -1.33 -36.86 -13.78
CA CYS A 23 -0.23 -35.87 -13.83
C CYS A 23 -0.74 -34.43 -13.89
N ILE A 24 -1.19 -33.92 -12.77
CA ILE A 24 -1.25 -32.48 -12.51
C ILE A 24 -0.54 -32.24 -11.18
N PRO A 25 0.80 -32.06 -11.20
CA PRO A 25 1.42 -31.15 -10.25
C PRO A 25 2.35 -30.17 -10.98
N SER A 26 2.28 -28.92 -10.55
CA SER A 26 3.14 -27.77 -10.84
C SER A 26 3.16 -27.24 -12.25
N CYS A 27 2.15 -26.48 -12.61
CA CYS A 27 2.06 -25.75 -13.87
C CYS A 27 2.95 -24.50 -13.95
N ASP A 28 3.55 -24.04 -12.83
CA ASP A 28 4.35 -22.80 -12.81
C ASP A 28 5.71 -22.91 -13.47
N ALA A 29 6.37 -24.07 -13.40
CA ALA A 29 7.64 -24.27 -14.10
C ALA A 29 7.42 -24.38 -15.62
N CYS A 30 6.38 -25.12 -16.04
CA CYS A 30 6.02 -25.23 -17.46
C CYS A 30 5.53 -23.91 -18.06
N LEU A 31 4.86 -23.04 -17.31
CA LEU A 31 4.45 -21.71 -17.76
C LEU A 31 5.64 -20.75 -17.88
N ARG A 32 6.59 -20.74 -16.94
CA ARG A 32 7.80 -19.93 -17.06
C ARG A 32 8.68 -20.35 -18.22
N ASP A 33 8.85 -21.64 -18.44
CA ASP A 33 9.62 -22.15 -19.57
C ASP A 33 8.91 -21.92 -20.91
N PHE A 34 7.57 -21.95 -20.92
CA PHE A 34 6.78 -21.58 -22.11
C PHE A 34 6.87 -20.08 -22.42
N PHE A 35 6.85 -19.21 -21.42
CA PHE A 35 7.04 -17.76 -21.62
C PHE A 35 8.48 -17.38 -21.95
N HIS A 36 9.48 -18.10 -21.45
CA HIS A 36 10.88 -17.91 -21.84
C HIS A 36 11.21 -18.50 -23.22
N ALA A 37 10.55 -19.58 -23.61
CA ALA A 37 10.71 -20.18 -24.95
C ALA A 37 9.91 -19.44 -26.04
N CYS A 38 8.79 -18.83 -25.71
CA CYS A 38 8.05 -17.91 -26.57
C CYS A 38 8.57 -16.48 -26.43
N ASN A 39 9.79 -16.25 -26.91
CA ASN A 39 10.24 -14.90 -27.22
C ASN A 39 9.26 -14.31 -28.24
N MET A 40 8.34 -13.44 -27.80
CA MET A 40 7.27 -12.85 -28.63
C MET A 40 7.83 -12.20 -29.91
N THR A 41 9.05 -11.70 -29.87
CA THR A 41 9.79 -11.21 -31.05
C THR A 41 10.09 -12.29 -32.09
N SER A 42 10.42 -13.51 -31.65
CA SER A 42 10.65 -14.62 -32.57
C SER A 42 9.35 -15.13 -33.20
N PHE A 43 8.24 -15.11 -32.46
CA PHE A 43 6.93 -15.53 -32.98
C PHE A 43 6.36 -14.51 -33.97
N VAL A 44 6.53 -13.22 -33.69
CA VAL A 44 6.16 -12.13 -34.61
C VAL A 44 7.03 -12.22 -35.91
N GLN A 45 8.33 -12.47 -35.81
CA GLN A 45 9.23 -12.63 -36.98
C GLN A 45 8.89 -13.87 -37.81
N ILE A 46 8.47 -14.98 -37.19
CA ILE A 46 8.01 -16.17 -37.92
C ILE A 46 6.68 -15.86 -38.63
N LEU A 47 5.75 -15.15 -37.99
CA LEU A 47 4.48 -14.71 -38.60
C LEU A 47 4.72 -13.71 -39.75
N GLU A 48 5.65 -12.77 -39.61
CA GLU A 48 6.06 -11.87 -40.70
C GLU A 48 6.68 -12.64 -41.87
N ARG A 49 7.57 -13.60 -41.61
CA ARG A 49 8.19 -14.44 -42.68
C ARG A 49 7.17 -15.34 -43.39
N LEU A 50 6.12 -15.78 -42.70
CA LEU A 50 5.04 -16.55 -43.30
C LEU A 50 4.06 -15.68 -44.12
N THR A 51 3.95 -14.41 -43.79
CA THR A 51 3.05 -13.46 -44.47
C THR A 51 3.74 -12.73 -45.65
N THR A 52 5.06 -12.64 -45.67
CA THR A 52 5.83 -11.97 -46.74
C THR A 52 6.30 -12.89 -47.86
N ARG A 53 6.17 -14.22 -47.73
CA ARG A 53 6.42 -15.09 -48.86
C ARG A 53 5.34 -14.89 -49.92
N LYS A 54 5.69 -14.10 -50.98
CA LYS A 54 4.95 -14.00 -52.22
C LYS A 54 4.95 -15.38 -52.90
N TRP A 55 3.84 -16.09 -52.80
CA TRP A 55 3.60 -17.25 -53.64
C TRP A 55 3.17 -16.72 -54.99
N ASN A 56 4.09 -16.66 -55.92
CA ASN A 56 3.81 -16.40 -57.34
C ASN A 56 3.18 -17.66 -57.91
N PHE A 57 1.88 -17.81 -57.77
CA PHE A 57 1.10 -18.72 -58.60
C PHE A 57 0.47 -17.90 -59.72
N ALA A 58 1.06 -17.98 -60.90
CA ALA A 58 0.46 -17.48 -62.13
C ALA A 58 -0.74 -18.37 -62.46
N THR A 59 -1.95 -18.03 -62.03
CA THR A 59 -3.17 -18.65 -62.51
C THR A 59 -4.19 -17.55 -62.85
N LYS A 60 -4.76 -17.70 -64.05
CA LYS A 60 -5.79 -16.85 -64.67
C LYS A 60 -7.13 -16.92 -63.93
N SER A 61 -7.23 -16.41 -62.70
CA SER A 61 -8.56 -16.21 -62.08
C SER A 61 -8.42 -15.31 -60.84
N GLY A 62 -8.96 -14.12 -60.91
CA GLY A 62 -8.92 -13.08 -59.87
C GLY A 62 -9.68 -13.39 -58.57
N ASN A 63 -10.31 -14.57 -58.46
CA ASN A 63 -11.12 -14.97 -57.28
C ASN A 63 -10.31 -15.68 -56.19
N ILE A 64 -9.18 -16.29 -56.51
CA ILE A 64 -8.42 -17.09 -55.50
C ILE A 64 -7.63 -16.19 -54.54
N THR A 65 -7.12 -15.07 -55.03
CA THR A 65 -6.38 -14.09 -54.22
C THR A 65 -7.26 -13.43 -53.18
N PHE A 66 -8.51 -13.15 -53.53
CA PHE A 66 -9.46 -12.54 -52.60
C PHE A 66 -9.87 -13.50 -51.49
N PHE A 67 -10.09 -14.79 -51.80
CA PHE A 67 -10.41 -15.83 -50.80
C PHE A 67 -9.23 -16.10 -49.85
N LEU A 68 -7.99 -16.10 -50.32
CA LEU A 68 -6.79 -16.24 -49.47
C LEU A 68 -6.61 -15.03 -48.54
N LEU A 69 -6.91 -13.82 -48.99
CA LEU A 69 -6.82 -12.60 -48.17
C LEU A 69 -7.88 -12.61 -47.05
N LEU A 70 -9.11 -13.01 -47.37
CA LEU A 70 -10.18 -13.17 -46.38
C LEU A 70 -9.89 -14.28 -45.35
N TYR A 71 -9.29 -15.38 -45.78
CA TYR A 71 -8.91 -16.49 -44.92
C TYR A 71 -7.80 -16.09 -43.94
N THR A 72 -6.77 -15.35 -44.40
CA THR A 72 -5.71 -14.83 -43.54
C THR A 72 -6.20 -13.78 -42.57
N MET A 73 -7.15 -12.92 -42.95
CA MET A 73 -7.80 -11.97 -42.05
C MET A 73 -8.61 -12.68 -40.96
N LYS A 74 -9.38 -13.72 -41.28
CA LYS A 74 -10.11 -14.51 -40.31
C LYS A 74 -9.20 -15.22 -39.31
N ILE A 75 -8.07 -15.79 -39.76
CA ILE A 75 -7.07 -16.42 -38.89
C ILE A 75 -6.45 -15.39 -37.94
N ARG A 76 -6.09 -14.19 -38.42
CA ARG A 76 -5.57 -13.10 -37.58
C ARG A 76 -6.55 -12.67 -36.50
N VAL A 77 -7.82 -12.49 -36.83
CA VAL A 77 -8.87 -12.13 -35.87
C VAL A 77 -9.07 -13.23 -34.82
N ILE A 78 -9.04 -14.52 -35.22
CA ILE A 78 -9.14 -15.64 -34.28
C ILE A 78 -7.94 -15.69 -33.34
N LEU A 79 -6.71 -15.50 -33.83
CA LEU A 79 -5.50 -15.48 -33.01
C LEU A 79 -5.47 -14.30 -32.02
N ILE A 80 -5.89 -13.13 -32.45
CA ILE A 80 -5.99 -11.93 -31.59
C ILE A 80 -7.03 -12.19 -30.48
N ASN A 81 -8.20 -12.72 -30.82
CA ASN A 81 -9.22 -13.04 -29.83
C ASN A 81 -8.77 -14.13 -28.85
N PHE A 82 -8.03 -15.13 -29.31
CA PHE A 82 -7.46 -16.18 -28.45
C PHE A 82 -6.40 -15.62 -27.49
N CYS A 83 -5.51 -14.70 -27.96
CA CYS A 83 -4.57 -14.01 -27.11
C CYS A 83 -5.26 -13.11 -26.06
N ILE A 84 -6.30 -12.39 -26.46
CA ILE A 84 -7.10 -11.56 -25.53
C ILE A 84 -7.78 -12.46 -24.49
N LEU A 85 -8.37 -13.58 -24.90
CA LEU A 85 -9.05 -14.51 -23.98
C LEU A 85 -8.06 -15.17 -23.00
N SER A 86 -6.85 -15.52 -23.45
CA SER A 86 -5.81 -16.08 -22.57
C SER A 86 -5.26 -15.06 -21.56
N VAL A 87 -5.13 -13.80 -21.95
CA VAL A 87 -4.76 -12.72 -21.04
C VAL A 87 -5.86 -12.44 -20.00
N ILE A 88 -7.12 -12.40 -20.44
CA ILE A 88 -8.27 -12.25 -19.53
C ILE A 88 -8.37 -13.43 -18.56
N PHE A 89 -8.12 -14.65 -19.02
CA PHE A 89 -8.11 -15.85 -18.17
C PHE A 89 -6.97 -15.83 -17.16
N ALA A 90 -5.76 -15.40 -17.55
CA ALA A 90 -4.62 -15.27 -16.64
C ALA A 90 -4.85 -14.18 -15.57
N ILE A 91 -5.49 -13.07 -15.93
CA ILE A 91 -5.85 -12.00 -14.97
C ILE A 91 -6.94 -12.48 -14.00
N SER A 92 -7.94 -13.23 -14.47
CA SER A 92 -9.02 -13.73 -13.62
C SER A 92 -8.55 -14.79 -12.61
N THR A 93 -7.56 -15.61 -12.95
CA THR A 93 -6.98 -16.57 -12.01
C THR A 93 -6.18 -15.91 -10.88
N GLN A 94 -5.47 -14.82 -11.15
CA GLN A 94 -4.76 -14.06 -10.10
C GLN A 94 -5.72 -13.35 -9.14
N MET A 95 -6.84 -12.82 -9.62
CA MET A 95 -7.87 -12.22 -8.75
C MET A 95 -8.57 -13.24 -7.83
N ALA A 96 -8.73 -14.50 -8.26
CA ALA A 96 -9.37 -15.52 -7.45
C ALA A 96 -8.55 -15.92 -6.20
N PHE A 97 -7.22 -15.84 -6.24
CA PHE A 97 -6.36 -16.13 -5.09
C PHE A 97 -6.41 -15.05 -4.01
N ALA A 98 -6.51 -13.76 -4.39
CA ALA A 98 -6.59 -12.66 -3.44
C ALA A 98 -7.90 -12.62 -2.63
N GLN A 99 -8.94 -13.32 -3.08
CA GLN A 99 -10.28 -13.30 -2.49
C GLN A 99 -10.60 -14.51 -1.61
N ARG A 100 -9.68 -15.48 -1.47
CA ARG A 100 -9.94 -16.66 -0.64
C ARG A 100 -10.17 -16.24 0.81
N PRO A 101 -11.34 -16.53 1.42
CA PRO A 101 -11.57 -16.21 2.82
C PRO A 101 -10.62 -17.03 3.72
N PRO A 102 -10.19 -16.48 4.86
CA PRO A 102 -9.40 -17.22 5.83
C PRO A 102 -10.22 -18.29 6.53
N LYS A 103 -9.55 -19.27 7.11
CA LYS A 103 -10.10 -19.96 8.27
C LYS A 103 -10.02 -18.97 9.44
N GLU A 104 -11.17 -18.56 9.93
CA GLU A 104 -11.28 -17.59 11.02
C GLU A 104 -11.59 -18.30 12.34
N GLU A 105 -10.84 -17.95 13.37
CA GLU A 105 -11.01 -18.42 14.74
C GLU A 105 -10.91 -17.25 15.72
N LYS A 106 -11.43 -17.41 16.92
CA LYS A 106 -11.30 -16.44 17.99
C LYS A 106 -10.94 -17.14 19.29
N LEU A 107 -9.90 -16.67 19.97
CA LEU A 107 -9.51 -17.20 21.28
C LEU A 107 -10.43 -16.65 22.38
N LEU A 108 -10.46 -17.32 23.53
CA LEU A 108 -11.25 -16.90 24.70
C LEU A 108 -10.83 -15.53 25.24
N ASN A 109 -9.57 -15.17 25.07
CA ASN A 109 -9.06 -13.83 25.42
C ASN A 109 -9.41 -12.74 24.41
N GLY A 110 -10.13 -13.08 23.33
CA GLY A 110 -10.60 -12.14 22.33
C GLY A 110 -9.71 -11.99 21.11
N LEU A 111 -8.50 -12.54 21.07
CA LEU A 111 -7.62 -12.49 19.91
C LEU A 111 -8.30 -13.13 18.70
N ARG A 112 -8.41 -12.38 17.61
CA ARG A 112 -8.90 -12.86 16.32
C ARG A 112 -7.74 -13.48 15.53
N VAL A 113 -7.99 -14.66 14.96
CA VAL A 113 -6.99 -15.46 14.24
C VAL A 113 -7.47 -15.73 12.82
N LEU A 114 -6.73 -15.27 11.84
CA LEU A 114 -7.02 -15.41 10.41
C LEU A 114 -5.92 -16.29 9.78
N MET A 115 -6.31 -17.36 9.07
CA MET A 115 -5.35 -18.33 8.57
C MET A 115 -5.60 -18.68 7.10
N TRP A 116 -4.54 -18.62 6.29
CA TRP A 116 -4.49 -19.05 4.88
C TRP A 116 -3.36 -20.06 4.71
N SER A 117 -3.69 -21.34 4.73
CA SER A 117 -2.72 -22.41 4.45
C SER A 117 -2.51 -22.57 2.96
N ASP A 118 -1.25 -22.61 2.55
CA ASP A 118 -0.80 -22.85 1.18
C ASP A 118 0.48 -23.69 1.20
N GLU A 119 0.35 -24.98 0.94
CA GLU A 119 1.46 -25.94 0.97
C GLU A 119 2.55 -25.63 -0.09
N SER A 120 2.21 -24.88 -1.12
CA SER A 120 3.15 -24.46 -2.17
C SER A 120 4.03 -23.27 -1.78
N ALA A 121 3.67 -22.55 -0.71
CA ALA A 121 4.40 -21.37 -0.28
C ALA A 121 5.78 -21.75 0.30
N ALA A 122 6.81 -21.00 -0.07
CA ALA A 122 8.18 -21.21 0.41
C ALA A 122 8.39 -20.81 1.87
N LYS A 123 7.49 -19.99 2.43
CA LYS A 123 7.59 -19.43 3.78
C LYS A 123 6.24 -19.42 4.48
N VAL A 124 6.28 -19.16 5.78
CA VAL A 124 5.15 -18.76 6.59
C VAL A 124 5.31 -17.28 6.96
N TYR A 125 4.23 -16.52 6.81
CA TYR A 125 4.16 -15.10 7.14
C TYR A 125 3.14 -14.87 8.24
N VAL A 126 3.49 -14.00 9.18
CA VAL A 126 2.62 -13.56 10.26
C VAL A 126 2.52 -12.04 10.22
N LYS A 127 1.29 -11.53 10.23
CA LYS A 127 0.99 -10.12 10.49
C LYS A 127 0.18 -10.05 11.78
N LEU A 128 0.75 -9.48 12.83
CA LEU A 128 0.05 -9.22 14.08
C LEU A 128 -0.24 -7.73 14.17
N ARG A 129 -1.51 -7.36 14.15
CA ARG A 129 -1.92 -5.96 14.20
C ARG A 129 -2.62 -5.66 15.52
N ILE A 130 -2.09 -4.64 16.22
CA ILE A 130 -2.71 -4.03 17.39
C ILE A 130 -3.51 -2.83 16.89
N HIS A 131 -4.82 -2.76 17.19
CA HIS A 131 -5.72 -1.71 16.71
C HIS A 131 -5.61 -0.43 17.56
N ALA A 132 -4.39 0.00 17.78
CA ALA A 132 -4.03 1.25 18.44
C ALA A 132 -2.67 1.72 17.89
N GLY A 133 -2.56 2.99 17.58
CA GLY A 133 -1.36 3.61 17.03
C GLY A 133 -1.15 5.02 17.57
N ALA A 134 -0.38 5.84 16.89
CA ALA A 134 0.02 7.16 17.35
C ALA A 134 -1.15 8.14 17.60
N SER A 135 -2.35 7.87 17.06
CA SER A 135 -3.53 8.66 17.40
C SER A 135 -3.94 8.58 18.87
N PHE A 136 -3.46 7.56 19.58
CA PHE A 136 -3.68 7.36 21.02
C PHE A 136 -2.60 8.00 21.89
N ASP A 137 -1.56 8.60 21.32
CA ASP A 137 -0.55 9.31 22.09
C ASP A 137 -1.18 10.42 22.94
N PRO A 138 -0.80 10.57 24.20
CA PRO A 138 -1.23 11.71 25.00
C PRO A 138 -0.74 13.01 24.38
N GLN A 139 -1.51 14.08 24.55
CA GLN A 139 -1.09 15.40 24.10
C GLN A 139 0.23 15.79 24.76
N GLU A 140 1.15 16.37 23.97
CA GLU A 140 2.52 16.75 24.38
C GLU A 140 3.46 15.56 24.67
N LYS A 141 2.99 14.33 24.51
CA LYS A 141 3.77 13.09 24.60
C LYS A 141 3.65 12.27 23.30
N GLU A 142 3.61 12.96 22.15
CA GLU A 142 3.60 12.33 20.86
C GLU A 142 4.86 11.47 20.70
N GLY A 143 4.70 10.25 20.21
CA GLY A 143 5.75 9.24 20.07
C GLY A 143 5.69 8.10 21.08
N VAL A 144 4.77 8.11 22.06
CA VAL A 144 4.59 7.01 23.04
C VAL A 144 4.34 5.69 22.32
N MET A 145 3.42 5.64 21.35
CA MET A 145 3.08 4.40 20.66
C MET A 145 4.22 3.91 19.76
N MET A 146 4.98 4.81 19.15
CA MET A 146 6.18 4.43 18.39
C MET A 146 7.29 3.90 19.30
N LEU A 147 7.55 4.54 20.44
CA LEU A 147 8.50 4.03 21.42
C LEU A 147 8.06 2.68 21.99
N LEU A 148 6.77 2.50 22.26
CA LEU A 148 6.23 1.23 22.73
C LEU A 148 6.43 0.13 21.69
N SER A 149 6.15 0.39 20.42
CA SER A 149 6.36 -0.58 19.34
C SER A 149 7.82 -1.01 19.18
N GLU A 150 8.76 -0.08 19.33
CA GLU A 150 10.20 -0.39 19.34
C GLU A 150 10.63 -1.13 20.62
N ALA A 151 9.99 -0.85 21.77
CA ALA A 151 10.29 -1.51 23.03
C ALA A 151 9.83 -2.99 23.08
N ILE A 152 8.92 -3.42 22.20
CA ILE A 152 8.54 -4.84 22.04
C ILE A 152 9.74 -5.66 21.51
N PHE A 153 10.54 -5.08 20.61
CA PHE A 153 11.74 -5.71 20.02
C PHE A 153 12.93 -4.74 20.07
N PRO A 154 13.45 -4.43 21.28
CA PRO A 154 14.41 -3.34 21.45
C PRO A 154 15.79 -3.61 20.86
N ASN A 155 16.16 -4.91 20.74
CA ASN A 155 17.47 -5.35 20.33
C ASN A 155 17.51 -5.75 18.86
N GLU A 156 18.64 -5.50 18.19
CA GLU A 156 18.85 -5.92 16.81
C GLU A 156 19.04 -7.44 16.69
N GLU A 157 19.59 -8.09 17.71
CA GLU A 157 19.83 -9.54 17.74
C GLU A 157 18.57 -10.36 17.46
N ILE A 158 17.39 -9.83 17.83
CA ILE A 158 16.12 -10.51 17.53
C ILE A 158 15.84 -10.50 16.02
N ARG A 159 16.14 -9.40 15.32
CA ARG A 159 15.97 -9.31 13.85
C ARG A 159 17.00 -10.19 13.14
N GLU A 160 18.21 -10.26 13.66
CA GLU A 160 19.26 -11.18 13.20
C GLU A 160 18.82 -12.63 13.37
N PHE A 161 18.28 -13.01 14.53
CA PHE A 161 17.72 -14.33 14.79
C PHE A 161 16.63 -14.70 13.75
N PHE A 162 15.71 -13.79 13.46
CA PHE A 162 14.68 -14.03 12.42
C PHE A 162 15.30 -14.25 11.04
N ARG A 163 16.37 -13.52 10.71
CA ARG A 163 17.04 -13.63 9.40
C ARG A 163 17.87 -14.90 9.32
N ASP A 164 18.71 -15.14 10.30
CA ASP A 164 19.80 -16.11 10.21
C ASP A 164 19.33 -17.51 10.65
N GLU A 165 18.55 -17.62 11.74
CA GLU A 165 18.06 -18.89 12.25
C GLU A 165 16.71 -19.29 11.67
N LEU A 166 15.74 -18.35 11.63
CA LEU A 166 14.41 -18.67 11.14
C LEU A 166 14.30 -18.55 9.59
N GLY A 167 15.32 -17.99 8.93
CA GLY A 167 15.36 -17.81 7.47
C GLY A 167 14.30 -16.86 6.95
N GLY A 168 13.90 -15.87 7.76
CA GLY A 168 12.84 -14.94 7.50
C GLY A 168 13.18 -13.48 7.79
N SER A 169 12.24 -12.76 8.37
CA SER A 169 12.37 -11.34 8.70
C SER A 169 11.45 -10.95 9.84
N LEU A 170 11.78 -9.86 10.52
CA LEU A 170 10.93 -9.19 11.51
C LEU A 170 10.97 -7.69 11.26
N ASP A 171 9.78 -7.08 11.11
CA ASP A 171 9.61 -5.64 10.99
C ASP A 171 8.42 -5.16 11.83
N VAL A 172 8.52 -3.95 12.38
CA VAL A 172 7.46 -3.33 13.18
C VAL A 172 7.20 -1.94 12.63
N THR A 173 5.93 -1.69 12.32
CA THR A 173 5.47 -0.40 11.81
C THR A 173 4.42 0.19 12.73
N THR A 174 4.56 1.49 13.04
CA THR A 174 3.55 2.27 13.75
C THR A 174 2.84 3.20 12.79
N ASN A 175 1.52 3.11 12.77
CA ASN A 175 0.64 4.02 12.06
C ASN A 175 -0.16 4.88 13.06
N TYR A 176 -1.01 5.76 12.55
CA TYR A 176 -1.91 6.51 13.44
C TYR A 176 -2.92 5.61 14.15
N ASP A 177 -3.46 4.61 13.46
CA ASP A 177 -4.58 3.81 13.94
C ASP A 177 -4.20 2.40 14.39
N TYR A 178 -2.98 1.94 14.08
CA TYR A 178 -2.51 0.61 14.44
C TYR A 178 -0.99 0.52 14.52
N ILE A 179 -0.53 -0.49 15.23
CA ILE A 179 0.84 -1.02 15.17
C ILE A 179 0.76 -2.39 14.48
N GLU A 180 1.65 -2.64 13.52
CA GLU A 180 1.73 -3.92 12.82
C GLU A 180 3.11 -4.53 12.97
N ILE A 181 3.15 -5.79 13.40
CA ILE A 181 4.34 -6.62 13.49
C ILE A 181 4.26 -7.61 12.33
N ASN A 182 5.20 -7.50 11.39
CA ASN A 182 5.35 -8.37 10.24
C ASN A 182 6.52 -9.32 10.46
N ALA A 183 6.25 -10.61 10.42
CA ALA A 183 7.29 -11.62 10.59
C ALA A 183 7.17 -12.71 9.53
N SER A 184 8.30 -13.33 9.20
CA SER A 184 8.32 -14.50 8.31
C SER A 184 9.37 -15.51 8.77
N SER A 185 9.17 -16.78 8.38
CA SER A 185 10.11 -17.86 8.65
C SER A 185 10.03 -18.94 7.58
N LYS A 186 10.97 -19.88 7.60
CA LYS A 186 10.81 -21.16 6.90
C LYS A 186 9.65 -21.95 7.49
N PRO A 187 9.03 -22.88 6.72
CA PRO A 187 7.90 -23.67 7.19
C PRO A 187 8.19 -24.54 8.43
N ASP A 188 9.42 -25.02 8.59
CA ASP A 188 9.86 -25.83 9.74
C ASP A 188 10.14 -24.99 10.99
N GLN A 189 10.27 -23.67 10.86
CA GLN A 189 10.59 -22.73 11.94
C GLN A 189 9.38 -21.87 12.40
N TYR A 190 8.20 -22.04 11.81
CA TYR A 190 7.08 -21.15 12.10
C TYR A 190 6.55 -21.26 13.55
N LEU A 191 6.68 -22.39 14.19
CA LEU A 191 6.29 -22.54 15.60
C LEU A 191 7.21 -21.71 16.51
N THR A 192 8.54 -21.77 16.27
CA THR A 192 9.52 -20.93 16.97
C THR A 192 9.27 -19.45 16.73
N MET A 193 8.93 -19.07 15.50
CA MET A 193 8.53 -17.71 15.17
C MET A 193 7.32 -17.26 15.98
N LEU A 194 6.23 -18.07 16.02
CA LEU A 194 5.02 -17.74 16.79
C LEU A 194 5.29 -17.63 18.29
N GLU A 195 6.11 -18.51 18.85
CA GLU A 195 6.52 -18.48 20.26
C GLU A 195 7.32 -17.22 20.59
N THR A 196 8.29 -16.87 19.74
CA THR A 196 9.10 -15.66 19.91
C THR A 196 8.26 -14.40 19.85
N LEU A 197 7.34 -14.30 18.86
CA LEU A 197 6.41 -13.17 18.75
C LEU A 197 5.50 -13.07 19.98
N ALA A 198 4.94 -14.21 20.42
CA ALA A 198 4.06 -14.24 21.57
C ALA A 198 4.77 -13.77 22.84
N ASN A 199 5.97 -14.30 23.12
CA ASN A 199 6.75 -13.91 24.28
C ASN A 199 7.06 -12.41 24.31
N ALA A 200 7.46 -11.84 23.17
CA ALA A 200 7.75 -10.42 23.06
C ALA A 200 6.52 -9.54 23.29
N VAL A 201 5.37 -9.93 22.71
CA VAL A 201 4.14 -9.12 22.75
C VAL A 201 3.38 -9.26 24.07
N THR A 202 3.39 -10.46 24.68
CA THR A 202 2.63 -10.72 25.91
C THR A 202 3.38 -10.32 27.18
N ASN A 203 4.71 -10.27 27.13
CA ASN A 203 5.56 -9.98 28.28
C ASN A 203 6.74 -9.06 27.91
N PRO A 204 6.52 -7.88 27.33
CA PRO A 204 7.60 -6.99 26.95
C PRO A 204 8.34 -6.45 28.19
N VAL A 205 9.65 -6.27 28.03
CA VAL A 205 10.46 -5.61 29.07
C VAL A 205 10.37 -4.12 28.90
N ILE A 206 9.43 -3.50 29.63
CA ILE A 206 9.22 -2.05 29.65
C ILE A 206 9.74 -1.52 30.97
N ASP A 207 11.00 -1.14 30.98
CA ASP A 207 11.70 -0.54 32.10
C ASP A 207 12.40 0.78 31.69
N LYS A 208 13.06 1.41 32.65
CA LYS A 208 13.78 2.68 32.42
C LYS A 208 14.90 2.49 31.39
N ALA A 209 15.66 1.40 31.47
CA ALA A 209 16.81 1.17 30.61
C ALA A 209 16.39 0.95 29.15
N THR A 210 15.42 0.06 28.92
CA THR A 210 14.83 -0.19 27.61
C THR A 210 14.21 1.06 27.02
N THR A 211 13.46 1.83 27.84
CA THR A 211 12.83 3.08 27.39
C THR A 211 13.86 4.11 26.94
N GLU A 212 14.93 4.34 27.69
CA GLU A 212 15.97 5.28 27.31
C GLU A 212 16.75 4.82 26.06
N ALA A 213 16.97 3.51 25.91
CA ALA A 213 17.62 2.96 24.71
C ALA A 213 16.78 3.22 23.43
N VAL A 214 15.47 2.91 23.45
CA VAL A 214 14.59 3.15 22.28
C VAL A 214 14.37 4.64 22.05
N LYS A 215 14.30 5.47 23.10
CA LYS A 215 14.24 6.95 22.96
C LYS A 215 15.47 7.49 22.25
N SER A 216 16.66 7.04 22.62
CA SER A 216 17.91 7.47 21.98
C SER A 216 17.93 7.12 20.49
N LYS A 217 17.51 5.89 20.13
CA LYS A 217 17.37 5.47 18.73
C LYS A 217 16.36 6.33 17.96
N LEU A 218 15.20 6.58 18.55
CA LEU A 218 14.15 7.39 17.89
C LEU A 218 14.58 8.85 17.78
N ALA A 219 15.21 9.42 18.79
CA ALA A 219 15.73 10.79 18.76
C ALA A 219 16.73 10.99 17.61
N ALA A 220 17.65 10.03 17.40
CA ALA A 220 18.58 10.08 16.27
C ALA A 220 17.86 10.01 14.91
N LYS A 221 16.83 9.15 14.76
CA LYS A 221 16.00 9.10 13.54
C LYS A 221 15.27 10.42 13.30
N LEU A 222 14.71 11.02 14.35
CA LEU A 222 13.99 12.30 14.26
C LEU A 222 14.91 13.45 13.89
N GLU A 223 16.11 13.52 14.44
CA GLU A 223 17.09 14.54 14.08
C GLU A 223 17.42 14.54 12.58
N VAL A 224 17.51 13.36 11.96
CA VAL A 224 17.68 13.22 10.51
C VAL A 224 16.43 13.66 9.77
N SER A 225 15.25 13.26 10.25
CA SER A 225 13.97 13.60 9.59
C SER A 225 13.66 15.10 9.70
N GLU A 226 13.97 15.74 10.81
CA GLU A 226 13.77 17.18 11.03
C GLU A 226 14.67 18.05 10.10
N LYS A 227 15.77 17.49 9.60
CA LYS A 227 16.65 18.13 8.59
C LYS A 227 16.16 17.90 7.15
N ASN A 228 15.11 17.13 6.94
CA ASN A 228 14.56 16.85 5.61
C ASN A 228 13.40 17.78 5.29
N ALA A 229 13.54 18.60 4.25
CA ALA A 229 12.54 19.60 3.86
C ALA A 229 11.18 19.00 3.50
N PHE A 230 11.16 17.81 2.86
CA PHE A 230 9.95 17.10 2.54
C PHE A 230 9.15 16.71 3.81
N HIS A 231 9.85 16.16 4.80
CA HIS A 231 9.26 15.78 6.08
C HIS A 231 8.68 16.99 6.83
N VAL A 232 9.44 18.08 6.88
CA VAL A 232 9.01 19.35 7.51
C VAL A 232 7.74 19.89 6.85
N ALA A 233 7.68 19.88 5.53
CA ALA A 233 6.50 20.35 4.77
C ALA A 233 5.26 19.49 5.02
N ASP A 234 5.41 18.16 5.04
CA ASP A 234 4.31 17.21 5.28
C ASP A 234 3.76 17.34 6.71
N LEU A 235 4.63 17.47 7.71
CA LEU A 235 4.20 17.70 9.10
C LEU A 235 3.52 19.07 9.26
N ALA A 236 4.09 20.11 8.68
CA ALA A 236 3.56 21.47 8.80
C ALA A 236 2.15 21.58 8.21
N VAL A 237 1.90 21.01 7.02
CA VAL A 237 0.60 21.07 6.39
C VAL A 237 -0.46 20.27 7.15
N ARG A 238 -0.08 19.10 7.71
CA ARG A 238 -0.97 18.30 8.57
C ARG A 238 -1.29 19.03 9.87
N LYS A 239 -0.28 19.58 10.54
CA LYS A 239 -0.47 20.38 11.75
C LYS A 239 -1.36 21.59 11.50
N ARG A 240 -1.20 22.27 10.36
CA ARG A 240 -2.02 23.41 9.97
C ARG A 240 -3.48 23.02 9.69
N LEU A 241 -3.72 21.83 9.11
CA LEU A 241 -5.06 21.32 8.79
C LEU A 241 -5.78 20.80 10.03
N PHE A 242 -5.07 20.15 10.93
CA PHE A 242 -5.64 19.37 12.03
C PHE A 242 -5.37 19.94 13.42
N GLU A 243 -4.47 20.90 13.56
CA GLU A 243 -4.07 21.49 14.86
C GLU A 243 -3.66 20.41 15.88
N THR A 244 -4.42 20.29 16.96
CA THR A 244 -4.21 19.31 18.05
C THR A 244 -4.89 17.96 17.78
N PHE A 245 -5.66 17.84 16.69
CA PHE A 245 -6.29 16.58 16.31
C PHE A 245 -5.22 15.52 16.03
N PRO A 246 -5.44 14.24 16.37
CA PRO A 246 -4.40 13.21 16.32
C PRO A 246 -3.62 13.12 15.01
N TYR A 247 -4.29 13.26 13.87
CA TYR A 247 -3.63 13.14 12.55
C TYR A 247 -2.83 14.38 12.13
N GLY A 248 -2.87 15.45 12.92
CA GLY A 248 -2.00 16.62 12.78
C GLY A 248 -0.71 16.53 13.58
N ARG A 249 -0.60 15.53 14.47
CA ARG A 249 0.57 15.33 15.33
C ARG A 249 1.65 14.53 14.59
N PRO A 250 2.94 14.72 14.90
CA PRO A 250 3.99 13.89 14.33
C PRO A 250 3.87 12.45 14.83
N LEU A 251 3.91 11.48 13.90
CA LEU A 251 3.74 10.05 14.17
C LEU A 251 4.72 9.52 15.23
N GLY A 252 5.99 9.94 15.15
CA GLY A 252 7.04 9.54 16.09
C GLY A 252 7.34 10.59 17.16
N GLY A 253 6.50 11.61 17.29
CA GLY A 253 6.79 12.74 18.16
C GLY A 253 7.85 13.69 17.59
N ASN A 254 8.45 14.49 18.46
CA ASN A 254 9.53 15.40 18.17
C ASN A 254 10.49 15.46 19.37
N SER A 255 11.62 16.17 19.23
CA SER A 255 12.63 16.29 20.28
C SER A 255 12.09 16.80 21.62
N THR A 256 11.02 17.61 21.61
CA THR A 256 10.38 18.14 22.83
C THR A 256 9.47 17.12 23.49
N SER A 257 8.59 16.45 22.70
CA SER A 257 7.67 15.45 23.24
C SER A 257 8.41 14.23 23.79
N LEU A 258 9.47 13.78 23.10
CA LEU A 258 10.26 12.62 23.54
C LEU A 258 10.91 12.85 24.92
N LYS A 259 11.35 14.07 25.24
CA LYS A 259 11.94 14.39 26.55
C LYS A 259 10.93 14.22 27.71
N ARG A 260 9.63 14.32 27.41
CA ARG A 260 8.54 14.23 28.41
C ARG A 260 8.05 12.80 28.64
N ILE A 261 8.45 11.87 27.76
CA ILE A 261 8.01 10.46 27.81
C ILE A 261 8.95 9.68 28.73
N ASP A 262 8.40 8.91 29.62
CA ASP A 262 9.13 7.96 30.48
C ASP A 262 8.57 6.52 30.36
N PHE A 263 9.16 5.57 31.09
CA PHE A 263 8.75 4.16 31.05
C PHE A 263 7.33 3.94 31.57
N ALA A 264 6.82 4.79 32.46
CA ALA A 264 5.47 4.68 32.99
C ALA A 264 4.43 5.01 31.91
N ASP A 265 4.74 5.94 31.01
CA ASP A 265 3.89 6.24 29.85
C ASP A 265 3.76 5.03 28.91
N LEU A 266 4.90 4.37 28.62
CA LEU A 266 4.92 3.18 27.78
C LEU A 266 4.15 2.03 28.43
N LYS A 267 4.39 1.80 29.72
CA LYS A 267 3.68 0.78 30.49
C LYS A 267 2.18 1.04 30.53
N PHE A 268 1.78 2.27 30.78
CA PHE A 268 0.36 2.66 30.77
C PHE A 268 -0.28 2.45 29.39
N ALA A 269 0.41 2.80 28.30
CA ALA A 269 -0.08 2.58 26.95
C ALA A 269 -0.19 1.08 26.64
N TYR A 270 0.80 0.28 27.05
CA TYR A 270 0.79 -1.18 26.90
C TYR A 270 -0.40 -1.81 27.66
N ASP A 271 -0.53 -1.55 28.96
CA ASP A 271 -1.57 -2.14 29.81
C ASP A 271 -3.00 -1.78 29.29
N ARG A 272 -3.12 -0.64 28.62
CA ARG A 272 -4.42 -0.13 28.14
C ARG A 272 -4.76 -0.57 26.71
N LEU A 273 -3.77 -0.69 25.83
CA LEU A 273 -3.99 -0.79 24.39
C LEU A 273 -3.48 -2.10 23.77
N PHE A 274 -2.47 -2.75 24.39
CA PHE A 274 -1.88 -4.00 23.91
C PHE A 274 -2.58 -5.21 24.53
N GLY A 275 -3.88 -5.32 24.33
CA GLY A 275 -4.66 -6.46 24.76
C GLY A 275 -5.01 -7.41 23.63
N ALA A 276 -5.17 -8.69 23.95
CA ALA A 276 -5.56 -9.71 23.01
C ALA A 276 -6.88 -9.40 22.28
N ASP A 277 -7.83 -8.77 22.97
CA ASP A 277 -9.13 -8.36 22.43
C ASP A 277 -9.06 -7.09 21.56
N ASN A 278 -7.89 -6.45 21.50
CA ASN A 278 -7.59 -5.30 20.65
C ASN A 278 -6.58 -5.66 19.55
N ALA A 279 -6.42 -6.96 19.23
CA ALA A 279 -5.46 -7.44 18.26
C ALA A 279 -6.05 -8.48 17.32
N THR A 280 -5.49 -8.54 16.11
CA THR A 280 -5.77 -9.58 15.11
C THR A 280 -4.46 -10.14 14.58
N ILE A 281 -4.32 -11.46 14.59
CA ILE A 281 -3.20 -12.17 13.99
C ILE A 281 -3.63 -12.83 12.69
N ALA A 282 -2.90 -12.58 11.62
CA ALA A 282 -3.07 -13.16 10.30
C ALA A 282 -1.85 -14.02 9.95
N ILE A 283 -2.07 -15.28 9.63
CA ILE A 283 -1.02 -16.25 9.30
C ILE A 283 -1.27 -16.76 7.88
N SER A 284 -0.27 -16.69 7.01
CA SER A 284 -0.37 -17.18 5.64
C SER A 284 0.88 -17.98 5.24
N GLY A 285 0.72 -18.95 4.35
CA GLY A 285 1.83 -19.73 3.81
C GLY A 285 1.79 -21.22 4.16
N ASN A 286 2.94 -21.86 4.15
CA ASN A 286 3.04 -23.31 4.25
C ASN A 286 3.03 -23.79 5.72
N PHE A 287 1.85 -24.01 6.25
CA PHE A 287 1.65 -24.57 7.59
C PHE A 287 0.32 -25.33 7.68
N PRO A 288 0.23 -26.40 8.49
CA PRO A 288 -1.03 -27.07 8.77
C PRO A 288 -1.92 -26.18 9.66
N THR A 289 -3.12 -25.84 9.19
CA THR A 289 -4.00 -24.88 9.87
C THR A 289 -4.32 -25.26 11.32
N ASP A 290 -4.57 -26.56 11.57
CA ASP A 290 -4.92 -27.04 12.93
C ASP A 290 -3.75 -26.97 13.90
N VAL A 291 -2.52 -27.18 13.41
CA VAL A 291 -1.28 -27.01 14.21
C VAL A 291 -1.07 -25.52 14.49
N GLY A 292 -1.22 -24.67 13.47
CA GLY A 292 -1.12 -23.22 13.60
C GLY A 292 -2.09 -22.67 14.64
N TYR A 293 -3.37 -23.07 14.57
CA TYR A 293 -4.36 -22.65 15.57
C TYR A 293 -4.01 -23.10 16.99
N ARG A 294 -3.59 -24.38 17.16
CA ARG A 294 -3.16 -24.87 18.48
C ARG A 294 -1.95 -24.11 19.01
N ALA A 295 -1.00 -23.76 18.15
CA ALA A 295 0.16 -22.95 18.50
C ALA A 295 -0.23 -21.54 18.96
N VAL A 296 -1.08 -20.85 18.19
CA VAL A 296 -1.57 -19.53 18.59
C VAL A 296 -2.31 -19.60 19.92
N ARG A 297 -3.18 -20.60 20.10
CA ARG A 297 -3.89 -20.80 21.38
C ARG A 297 -2.93 -21.05 22.54
N ARG A 298 -1.86 -21.83 22.31
CA ARG A 298 -0.85 -22.15 23.35
C ARG A 298 -0.04 -20.92 23.73
N TYR A 299 0.48 -20.18 22.75
CA TYR A 299 1.43 -19.10 22.99
C TYR A 299 0.76 -17.78 23.34
N PHE A 300 -0.37 -17.45 22.69
CA PHE A 300 -1.09 -16.19 22.90
C PHE A 300 -2.29 -16.31 23.86
N GLY A 301 -2.63 -17.52 24.31
CA GLY A 301 -3.82 -17.75 25.12
C GLY A 301 -3.80 -17.07 26.49
N SER A 302 -2.62 -16.82 27.06
CA SER A 302 -2.42 -16.09 28.32
C SER A 302 -2.37 -14.57 28.16
N TRP A 303 -2.33 -14.08 26.92
CA TRP A 303 -2.32 -12.62 26.68
C TRP A 303 -3.58 -11.98 27.25
N LEU A 304 -3.40 -10.99 28.11
CA LEU A 304 -4.50 -10.34 28.81
C LEU A 304 -5.36 -9.52 27.85
N LYS A 305 -6.62 -9.33 28.23
CA LYS A 305 -7.53 -8.39 27.56
C LYS A 305 -7.21 -6.96 27.99
N SER A 306 -7.39 -6.03 27.07
CA SER A 306 -7.39 -4.62 27.41
C SER A 306 -8.81 -4.19 27.79
N ASP A 307 -9.26 -4.41 28.99
CA ASP A 307 -10.65 -4.21 29.43
C ASP A 307 -11.25 -2.80 29.21
N LYS A 308 -10.51 -1.90 28.59
CA LYS A 308 -10.88 -0.50 28.42
C LYS A 308 -10.79 -0.08 26.96
N LYS A 309 -11.81 -0.38 26.19
CA LYS A 309 -12.02 0.29 24.89
C LYS A 309 -12.26 1.77 25.13
N VAL A 310 -11.27 2.59 24.79
CA VAL A 310 -11.43 4.04 24.85
C VAL A 310 -12.06 4.48 23.54
N PRO A 311 -13.28 5.04 23.57
CA PRO A 311 -13.84 5.66 22.39
C PRO A 311 -12.96 6.85 21.98
N SER A 312 -12.50 6.85 20.74
CA SER A 312 -11.75 7.98 20.16
C SER A 312 -12.72 9.11 19.83
N THR A 313 -13.10 9.89 20.84
CA THR A 313 -13.85 11.11 20.63
C THR A 313 -12.90 12.30 20.63
N PHE A 314 -12.69 12.88 19.45
CA PHE A 314 -11.86 14.06 19.31
C PHE A 314 -12.72 15.23 18.81
N ARG A 315 -12.50 16.41 19.39
CA ARG A 315 -13.09 17.64 18.86
C ARG A 315 -12.60 17.83 17.41
N GLN A 316 -13.53 18.13 16.52
CA GLN A 316 -13.16 18.48 15.15
C GLN A 316 -12.30 19.75 15.17
N PRO A 317 -11.18 19.78 14.44
CA PRO A 317 -10.32 20.94 14.37
C PRO A 317 -11.04 22.10 13.69
N GLU A 318 -10.67 23.33 14.05
CA GLU A 318 -11.15 24.53 13.37
C GLU A 318 -10.68 24.55 11.90
N PRO A 319 -11.33 25.34 11.02
CA PRO A 319 -10.84 25.54 9.66
C PRO A 319 -9.42 26.12 9.66
N PRO A 320 -8.51 25.65 8.80
CA PRO A 320 -7.17 26.20 8.73
C PRO A 320 -7.18 27.65 8.27
N PRO A 321 -6.23 28.49 8.70
CA PRO A 321 -6.08 29.84 8.20
C PRO A 321 -5.86 29.87 6.68
N SER A 322 -6.47 30.82 5.98
CA SER A 322 -6.39 30.95 4.51
C SER A 322 -5.02 31.38 3.99
N ALA A 323 -4.24 32.14 4.80
CA ALA A 323 -2.91 32.57 4.41
C ALA A 323 -1.94 31.37 4.35
N MET A 324 -1.04 31.35 3.36
CA MET A 324 0.00 30.32 3.27
C MET A 324 1.00 30.50 4.42
N GLN A 325 1.38 29.39 5.05
CA GLN A 325 2.48 29.37 6.02
C GLN A 325 3.80 29.21 5.29
N ILE A 326 4.72 30.12 5.53
CA ILE A 326 6.08 30.07 4.98
C ILE A 326 7.03 29.63 6.08
N LEU A 327 7.84 28.62 5.81
CA LEU A 327 8.85 28.08 6.71
C LEU A 327 10.22 28.10 6.05
N GLN A 328 11.26 28.28 6.86
CA GLN A 328 12.63 28.13 6.40
C GLN A 328 12.93 26.65 6.13
N SER A 329 13.53 26.35 4.98
CA SER A 329 13.99 25.00 4.65
C SER A 329 15.21 24.63 5.51
N PRO A 330 15.19 23.47 6.17
CA PRO A 330 16.37 22.97 6.86
C PRO A 330 17.43 22.43 5.88
N GLU A 331 17.05 22.23 4.62
CA GLU A 331 17.87 21.64 3.56
C GLU A 331 18.16 22.72 2.50
N PRO A 332 19.42 23.16 2.36
CA PRO A 332 19.76 24.23 1.43
C PRO A 332 19.40 23.91 -0.02
N GLY A 333 18.83 24.88 -0.73
CA GLY A 333 18.45 24.75 -2.14
C GLY A 333 17.18 23.94 -2.40
N ILE A 334 16.56 23.34 -1.37
CA ILE A 334 15.32 22.57 -1.52
C ILE A 334 14.12 23.42 -1.12
N THR A 335 13.15 23.49 -2.02
CA THR A 335 11.85 24.13 -1.78
C THR A 335 10.74 23.07 -1.91
N GLU A 336 9.85 23.07 -0.94
CA GLU A 336 8.72 22.12 -0.86
C GLU A 336 7.41 22.89 -0.72
N MET A 337 6.39 22.50 -1.48
CA MET A 337 5.06 23.08 -1.41
C MET A 337 4.01 22.02 -1.10
N ARG A 338 3.12 22.32 -0.17
CA ARG A 338 2.03 21.44 0.23
C ARG A 338 0.72 22.19 0.33
N TYR A 339 -0.32 21.55 -0.17
CA TYR A 339 -1.70 21.90 0.07
C TYR A 339 -2.41 20.68 0.67
N ALA A 340 -3.32 20.91 1.60
CA ALA A 340 -4.07 19.83 2.21
C ALA A 340 -5.52 20.24 2.47
N VAL A 341 -6.43 19.31 2.23
CA VAL A 341 -7.84 19.42 2.64
C VAL A 341 -8.21 18.19 3.46
N ARG A 342 -9.26 18.30 4.28
CA ARG A 342 -9.77 17.13 5.01
C ARG A 342 -10.30 16.10 4.04
N GLY A 343 -9.82 14.88 4.17
CA GLY A 343 -10.27 13.73 3.41
C GLY A 343 -11.49 13.06 4.05
N VAL A 344 -11.61 11.77 3.80
CA VAL A 344 -12.66 10.89 4.34
C VAL A 344 -12.06 9.83 5.25
N ALA A 345 -12.90 9.20 6.08
CA ALA A 345 -12.52 7.99 6.80
C ALA A 345 -12.36 6.80 5.82
N ARG A 346 -11.60 5.78 6.22
CA ARG A 346 -11.38 4.59 5.37
C ARG A 346 -12.68 3.83 5.09
N ASN A 347 -13.62 3.84 6.02
CA ASN A 347 -14.96 3.22 5.89
C ASN A 347 -16.04 4.17 5.33
N ASP A 348 -15.67 5.36 4.87
CA ASP A 348 -16.62 6.28 4.23
C ASP A 348 -16.99 5.77 2.84
N ARG A 349 -18.28 5.90 2.47
CA ARG A 349 -18.78 5.52 1.14
C ARG A 349 -18.06 6.21 -0.02
N ASP A 350 -17.52 7.41 0.21
CA ASP A 350 -16.80 8.19 -0.81
C ASP A 350 -15.29 7.84 -0.86
N TYR A 351 -14.82 6.85 -0.10
CA TYR A 351 -13.40 6.48 -0.07
C TYR A 351 -12.84 6.05 -1.44
N ALA A 352 -13.58 5.20 -2.16
CA ALA A 352 -13.19 4.80 -3.52
C ALA A 352 -13.16 6.00 -4.48
N ALA A 353 -14.16 6.89 -4.39
CA ALA A 353 -14.21 8.12 -5.18
C ALA A 353 -13.04 9.06 -4.84
N ALA A 354 -12.66 9.19 -3.55
CA ALA A 354 -11.52 9.97 -3.12
C ALA A 354 -10.19 9.43 -3.67
N SER A 355 -10.03 8.12 -3.71
CA SER A 355 -8.83 7.46 -4.24
C SER A 355 -8.68 7.67 -5.75
N VAL A 356 -9.77 7.54 -6.50
CA VAL A 356 -9.80 7.81 -7.95
C VAL A 356 -9.53 9.30 -8.22
N LEU A 357 -10.18 10.21 -7.47
CA LEU A 357 -9.98 11.65 -7.62
C LEU A 357 -8.51 12.05 -7.37
N ALA A 358 -7.88 11.49 -6.33
CA ALA A 358 -6.48 11.79 -6.03
C ALA A 358 -5.58 11.53 -7.24
N LEU A 359 -5.76 10.40 -7.91
CA LEU A 359 -4.97 10.05 -9.09
C LEU A 359 -5.28 10.96 -10.29
N ILE A 360 -6.55 11.30 -10.52
CA ILE A 360 -6.93 12.26 -11.60
C ILE A 360 -6.24 13.60 -11.35
N LEU A 361 -6.30 14.12 -10.12
CA LEU A 361 -5.71 15.42 -9.79
C LEU A 361 -4.19 15.37 -9.92
N GLU A 362 -3.54 14.28 -9.53
CA GLU A 362 -2.10 14.10 -9.73
C GLU A 362 -1.72 14.17 -11.21
N GLN A 363 -2.44 13.45 -12.07
CA GLN A 363 -2.19 13.46 -13.51
C GLN A 363 -2.43 14.84 -14.12
N ARG A 364 -3.49 15.54 -13.72
CA ARG A 364 -3.78 16.90 -14.18
C ARG A 364 -2.69 17.91 -13.79
N ILE A 365 -2.18 17.83 -12.56
CA ILE A 365 -1.10 18.70 -12.10
C ILE A 365 0.19 18.36 -12.85
N LYS A 366 0.52 17.07 -12.98
CA LYS A 366 1.68 16.61 -13.77
C LYS A 366 1.65 17.07 -15.22
N ALA A 367 0.48 17.05 -15.85
CA ALA A 367 0.35 17.48 -17.25
C ALA A 367 0.64 18.97 -17.45
N LYS A 368 0.33 19.80 -16.45
CA LYS A 368 0.55 21.25 -16.46
C LYS A 368 1.91 21.68 -15.91
N ALA A 369 2.52 20.83 -15.06
CA ALA A 369 3.82 21.13 -14.48
C ALA A 369 4.93 21.06 -15.54
N PRO A 370 5.99 21.90 -15.41
CA PRO A 370 7.20 21.79 -16.23
C PRO A 370 7.74 20.37 -16.26
N SER A 371 8.33 19.94 -17.36
CA SER A 371 8.77 18.55 -17.56
C SER A 371 9.69 18.05 -16.47
N GLU A 372 10.59 18.89 -15.98
CA GLU A 372 11.55 18.61 -14.90
C GLU A 372 10.90 18.49 -13.51
N GLN A 373 9.70 19.04 -13.34
CA GLN A 373 8.95 19.00 -12.07
C GLN A 373 7.92 17.87 -12.00
N ARG A 374 7.55 17.25 -13.12
CA ARG A 374 6.48 16.24 -13.17
C ARG A 374 6.71 15.07 -12.24
N ALA A 375 7.95 14.60 -12.11
CA ALA A 375 8.31 13.49 -11.23
C ALA A 375 8.15 13.85 -9.73
N ASN A 376 8.16 15.13 -9.40
CA ASN A 376 8.09 15.66 -8.05
C ASN A 376 6.67 16.03 -7.60
N VAL A 377 5.68 15.89 -8.50
CA VAL A 377 4.27 16.12 -8.19
C VAL A 377 3.64 14.85 -7.64
N PHE A 378 2.90 14.99 -6.56
CA PHE A 378 2.10 13.89 -6.00
C PHE A 378 0.77 14.38 -5.42
N VAL A 379 -0.23 13.50 -5.44
CA VAL A 379 -1.48 13.67 -4.70
C VAL A 379 -1.74 12.38 -3.92
N ARG A 380 -1.92 12.49 -2.60
CA ARG A 380 -2.09 11.33 -1.73
C ARG A 380 -3.34 11.44 -0.90
N ASN A 381 -4.18 10.42 -0.96
CA ASN A 381 -5.35 10.26 -0.10
C ASN A 381 -4.97 9.38 1.11
N TYR A 382 -4.73 10.00 2.25
CA TYR A 382 -4.49 9.30 3.51
C TYR A 382 -5.79 9.19 4.27
N SER A 383 -6.32 7.99 4.37
CA SER A 383 -7.54 7.69 5.10
C SER A 383 -7.23 6.83 6.32
N ASN A 384 -7.93 7.13 7.40
CA ASN A 384 -7.74 6.52 8.71
C ASN A 384 -9.11 6.10 9.27
N ILE A 385 -9.19 5.64 10.52
CA ILE A 385 -10.48 5.35 11.20
C ILE A 385 -11.38 6.59 11.24
N LEU A 386 -10.79 7.76 11.51
CA LEU A 386 -11.47 9.06 11.40
C LEU A 386 -11.09 9.73 10.06
N PRO A 387 -11.81 10.79 9.64
CA PRO A 387 -11.47 11.50 8.41
C PRO A 387 -10.00 11.90 8.33
N GLY A 388 -9.34 11.46 7.29
CA GLY A 388 -7.92 11.71 7.04
C GLY A 388 -7.65 12.98 6.23
N VAL A 389 -6.70 12.92 5.31
CA VAL A 389 -6.23 14.09 4.56
C VAL A 389 -5.97 13.76 3.09
N LEU A 390 -6.39 14.66 2.20
CA LEU A 390 -5.94 14.67 0.81
C LEU A 390 -4.84 15.73 0.69
N VAL A 391 -3.61 15.28 0.42
CA VAL A 391 -2.42 16.14 0.31
C VAL A 391 -2.01 16.28 -1.15
N PHE A 392 -1.77 17.49 -1.58
CA PHE A 392 -1.20 17.84 -2.87
C PHE A 392 0.23 18.36 -2.62
N GLY A 393 1.21 17.81 -3.30
CA GLY A 393 2.60 18.18 -3.11
C GLY A 393 3.34 18.43 -4.40
N ILE A 394 4.23 19.41 -4.36
CA ILE A 394 5.28 19.62 -5.35
C ILE A 394 6.59 19.72 -4.59
N SER A 395 7.46 18.76 -4.83
CA SER A 395 8.75 18.66 -4.13
C SER A 395 9.87 19.20 -4.99
N LYS A 396 10.96 19.61 -4.35
CA LYS A 396 12.20 20.05 -4.99
C LYS A 396 11.97 21.11 -6.09
N ILE A 397 11.13 22.10 -5.77
CA ILE A 397 10.84 23.21 -6.69
C ILE A 397 12.15 24.01 -6.89
N ARG A 398 12.41 24.40 -8.14
CA ARG A 398 13.58 25.22 -8.47
C ARG A 398 13.47 26.61 -7.81
N THR A 399 14.60 27.14 -7.39
CA THR A 399 14.69 28.40 -6.63
C THR A 399 14.21 29.62 -7.45
N ASP A 400 14.35 29.58 -8.78
CA ASP A 400 13.87 30.61 -9.68
C ASP A 400 12.32 30.71 -9.71
N LEU A 401 11.60 29.60 -9.55
CA LEU A 401 10.15 29.57 -9.40
C LEU A 401 9.70 29.98 -7.99
N ALA A 402 10.52 29.73 -6.97
CA ALA A 402 10.25 30.12 -5.59
C ALA A 402 10.43 31.63 -5.33
N THR A 403 11.22 32.34 -6.12
CA THR A 403 11.50 33.77 -5.94
C THR A 403 10.34 34.70 -6.32
N ALA A 404 9.31 34.18 -6.97
CA ALA A 404 8.06 34.93 -7.22
C ALA A 404 7.15 35.08 -5.99
N VAL A 405 7.54 34.49 -4.84
CA VAL A 405 6.82 34.57 -3.57
C VAL A 405 7.24 35.83 -2.83
N THR A 406 6.63 36.97 -3.17
CA THR A 406 6.70 38.18 -2.35
C THR A 406 5.62 38.17 -1.27
N ASN A 407 5.86 38.86 -0.17
CA ASN A 407 5.18 38.84 1.12
C ASN A 407 3.64 38.96 1.16
N GLU A 408 2.93 39.14 0.05
CA GLU A 408 1.50 39.45 0.10
C GLU A 408 0.55 38.44 -0.56
N LYS A 409 0.99 37.63 -1.48
CA LYS A 409 0.30 36.45 -2.02
C LYS A 409 1.33 35.59 -2.72
N PRO A 410 1.40 34.27 -2.44
CA PRO A 410 2.15 33.39 -3.30
C PRO A 410 1.44 33.33 -4.66
N ARG A 411 1.76 34.24 -5.54
CA ARG A 411 1.49 34.16 -6.96
C ARG A 411 2.55 33.21 -7.52
N GLY A 412 2.33 31.95 -7.39
CA GLY A 412 3.22 30.99 -7.99
C GLY A 412 2.39 29.92 -8.66
N ASP A 413 2.90 29.39 -9.74
CA ASP A 413 2.33 28.38 -10.60
C ASP A 413 1.66 27.19 -9.88
N ALA A 414 2.03 26.91 -8.62
CA ALA A 414 1.52 25.75 -7.91
C ALA A 414 0.09 25.93 -7.34
N SER A 415 -0.28 27.11 -6.84
CA SER A 415 -1.66 27.37 -6.40
C SER A 415 -2.60 27.47 -7.61
N GLU A 416 -2.10 28.05 -8.69
CA GLU A 416 -2.81 28.13 -9.96
C GLU A 416 -2.94 26.74 -10.61
N LEU A 417 -1.89 25.91 -10.55
CA LEU A 417 -1.92 24.52 -11.00
C LEU A 417 -2.97 23.69 -10.23
N LEU A 418 -3.06 23.86 -8.92
CA LEU A 418 -4.06 23.18 -8.10
C LEU A 418 -5.46 23.65 -8.44
N ALA A 419 -5.68 24.97 -8.47
CA ALA A 419 -6.97 25.57 -8.83
C ALA A 419 -7.41 25.15 -10.23
N ALA A 420 -6.50 25.14 -11.20
CA ALA A 420 -6.76 24.70 -12.56
C ALA A 420 -7.02 23.17 -12.65
N ALA A 421 -6.34 22.36 -11.85
CA ALA A 421 -6.58 20.91 -11.79
C ALA A 421 -7.97 20.59 -11.23
N MET A 422 -8.39 21.33 -10.21
CA MET A 422 -9.69 21.15 -9.56
C MET A 422 -10.83 21.86 -10.33
N GLY A 423 -10.54 22.90 -11.13
CA GLY A 423 -11.52 23.78 -11.79
C GLY A 423 -12.30 23.10 -12.91
N ALA A 424 -11.64 22.30 -13.73
CA ALA A 424 -12.25 21.68 -14.89
C ALA A 424 -13.13 20.47 -14.51
N PRO A 425 -14.27 20.25 -15.23
CA PRO A 425 -15.05 19.02 -15.09
C PRO A 425 -14.21 17.78 -15.36
N LEU A 426 -14.52 16.67 -14.68
CA LEU A 426 -13.86 15.39 -14.92
C LEU A 426 -14.37 14.78 -16.24
N THR A 427 -13.47 14.16 -16.99
CA THR A 427 -13.81 13.48 -18.24
C THR A 427 -13.90 11.97 -18.05
N ASP A 428 -14.66 11.27 -18.89
CA ASP A 428 -14.73 9.81 -18.88
C ASP A 428 -13.36 9.17 -19.11
N ALA A 429 -12.52 9.76 -19.95
CA ALA A 429 -11.18 9.24 -20.21
C ALA A 429 -10.28 9.29 -18.98
N GLU A 430 -10.24 10.42 -18.25
CA GLU A 430 -9.49 10.57 -17.00
C GLU A 430 -10.01 9.62 -15.93
N PHE A 431 -11.34 9.54 -15.80
CA PHE A 431 -11.98 8.66 -14.82
C PHE A 431 -11.64 7.20 -15.08
N ASN A 432 -11.82 6.72 -16.33
CA ASN A 432 -11.57 5.32 -16.67
C ASN A 432 -10.09 4.94 -16.48
N ALA A 433 -9.16 5.80 -16.87
CA ALA A 433 -7.73 5.58 -16.69
C ALA A 433 -7.35 5.53 -15.19
N ALA A 434 -7.84 6.48 -14.39
CA ALA A 434 -7.56 6.53 -12.96
C ALA A 434 -8.21 5.36 -12.21
N LYS A 435 -9.46 5.02 -12.51
CA LYS A 435 -10.15 3.86 -11.94
C LYS A 435 -9.40 2.56 -12.22
N ALA A 436 -8.97 2.34 -13.46
CA ALA A 436 -8.20 1.15 -13.83
C ALA A 436 -6.88 1.07 -13.06
N ALA A 437 -6.17 2.18 -12.89
CA ALA A 437 -4.92 2.22 -12.14
C ALA A 437 -5.15 1.98 -10.63
N VAL A 438 -6.19 2.56 -10.03
CA VAL A 438 -6.55 2.32 -8.62
C VAL A 438 -6.92 0.85 -8.39
N LEU A 439 -7.69 0.25 -9.28
CA LEU A 439 -8.03 -1.18 -9.22
C LEU A 439 -6.79 -2.06 -9.35
N ALA A 440 -5.86 -1.72 -10.23
CA ALA A 440 -4.61 -2.46 -10.39
C ALA A 440 -3.72 -2.39 -9.14
N GLU A 441 -3.65 -1.24 -8.45
CA GLU A 441 -2.95 -1.12 -7.17
C GLU A 441 -3.66 -1.89 -6.05
N HIS A 442 -4.99 -1.80 -5.98
CA HIS A 442 -5.77 -2.53 -4.98
C HIS A 442 -5.66 -4.06 -5.15
N ALA A 443 -5.54 -4.54 -6.38
CA ALA A 443 -5.35 -5.96 -6.70
C ALA A 443 -3.98 -6.52 -6.26
N LYS A 444 -2.99 -5.66 -5.99
CA LYS A 444 -1.68 -6.07 -5.46
C LYS A 444 -1.69 -6.33 -3.95
N LEU A 445 -2.75 -5.90 -3.25
CA LEU A 445 -2.86 -6.10 -1.81
C LEU A 445 -3.08 -7.58 -1.48
N GLU A 446 -2.26 -8.08 -0.58
CA GLU A 446 -2.37 -9.46 -0.09
C GLU A 446 -3.65 -9.66 0.73
N ALA A 447 -4.23 -10.86 0.67
CA ALA A 447 -5.42 -11.21 1.44
C ALA A 447 -5.29 -10.90 2.94
N PRO A 448 -4.19 -11.24 3.64
CA PRO A 448 -4.02 -10.86 5.05
C PRO A 448 -4.15 -9.36 5.30
N THR A 449 -3.58 -8.51 4.43
CA THR A 449 -3.67 -7.05 4.56
C THR A 449 -5.10 -6.55 4.39
N LEU A 450 -5.84 -7.04 3.38
CA LEU A 450 -7.24 -6.67 3.16
C LEU A 450 -8.14 -7.01 4.34
N TRP A 451 -7.94 -8.18 4.95
CA TRP A 451 -8.73 -8.62 6.10
C TRP A 451 -8.36 -7.87 7.38
N LEU A 452 -7.08 -7.56 7.59
CA LEU A 452 -6.62 -6.72 8.69
C LEU A 452 -7.15 -5.28 8.55
N ASP A 453 -7.19 -4.75 7.32
CA ASP A 453 -7.77 -3.43 7.04
C ASP A 453 -9.28 -3.42 7.30
N ALA A 454 -9.99 -4.47 6.91
CA ALA A 454 -11.41 -4.60 7.19
C ALA A 454 -11.70 -4.55 8.70
N ASP A 455 -10.87 -5.22 9.50
CA ASP A 455 -10.98 -5.23 10.96
C ASP A 455 -10.61 -3.87 11.57
N THR A 456 -9.42 -3.33 11.22
CA THR A 456 -8.92 -2.06 11.76
C THR A 456 -9.86 -0.90 11.45
N PHE A 457 -10.29 -0.79 10.20
CA PHE A 457 -11.10 0.33 9.72
C PHE A 457 -12.61 0.08 9.83
N ARG A 458 -13.01 -1.07 10.41
CA ARG A 458 -14.42 -1.44 10.59
C ARG A 458 -15.21 -1.43 9.29
N LEU A 459 -14.61 -2.01 8.24
CA LEU A 459 -15.30 -2.18 6.97
C LEU A 459 -16.36 -3.29 7.11
N THR A 460 -17.42 -3.19 6.35
CA THR A 460 -18.50 -4.20 6.37
C THR A 460 -17.97 -5.59 5.99
N SER A 461 -17.15 -5.67 4.96
CA SER A 461 -16.38 -6.85 4.55
C SER A 461 -15.35 -6.48 3.49
N VAL A 462 -14.36 -7.36 3.28
CA VAL A 462 -13.39 -7.24 2.16
C VAL A 462 -14.10 -7.18 0.81
N LYS A 463 -15.13 -8.02 0.62
CA LYS A 463 -15.91 -8.02 -0.64
C LYS A 463 -16.63 -6.70 -0.89
N VAL A 464 -17.29 -6.13 0.12
CA VAL A 464 -17.99 -4.84 0.01
C VAL A 464 -17.01 -3.71 -0.33
N ASP A 465 -15.82 -3.73 0.25
CA ASP A 465 -14.77 -2.77 -0.07
C ASP A 465 -14.29 -2.90 -1.52
N GLN A 466 -14.01 -4.12 -1.97
CA GLN A 466 -13.64 -4.39 -3.37
C GLN A 466 -14.73 -3.99 -4.35
N ASP A 467 -15.99 -4.31 -4.04
CA ASP A 467 -17.15 -3.92 -4.85
C ASP A 467 -17.30 -2.39 -4.92
N ALA A 468 -16.98 -1.65 -3.85
CA ALA A 468 -17.01 -0.19 -3.84
C ALA A 468 -16.00 0.40 -4.85
N PHE A 469 -14.79 -0.14 -4.93
CA PHE A 469 -13.81 0.27 -5.95
C PHE A 469 -14.23 -0.13 -7.36
N ALA A 470 -14.75 -1.35 -7.53
CA ALA A 470 -15.19 -1.85 -8.83
C ALA A 470 -16.38 -1.05 -9.41
N ASN A 471 -17.29 -0.60 -8.54
CA ASN A 471 -18.55 0.03 -8.94
C ASN A 471 -18.54 1.56 -8.83
N VAL A 472 -17.46 2.18 -8.35
CA VAL A 472 -17.37 3.65 -8.29
C VAL A 472 -17.65 4.28 -9.66
N SER A 473 -18.47 5.32 -9.69
CA SER A 473 -18.92 6.01 -10.89
C SER A 473 -18.28 7.40 -11.04
N LEU A 474 -18.22 7.92 -12.28
CA LEU A 474 -17.77 9.29 -12.56
C LEU A 474 -18.60 10.32 -11.77
N ALA A 475 -19.92 10.11 -11.66
CA ALA A 475 -20.80 11.02 -10.92
C ALA A 475 -20.43 11.10 -9.43
N GLU A 476 -20.03 9.98 -8.80
CA GLU A 476 -19.58 9.98 -7.41
C GLU A 476 -18.25 10.70 -7.26
N VAL A 477 -17.29 10.47 -8.16
CA VAL A 477 -16.00 11.18 -8.16
C VAL A 477 -16.22 12.69 -8.37
N GLN A 478 -17.10 13.08 -9.30
CA GLN A 478 -17.43 14.49 -9.54
C GLN A 478 -18.12 15.14 -8.33
N ARG A 479 -19.05 14.44 -7.68
CA ARG A 479 -19.69 14.91 -6.44
C ARG A 479 -18.64 15.12 -5.34
N PHE A 480 -17.73 14.18 -5.17
CA PHE A 480 -16.64 14.30 -4.20
C PHE A 480 -15.70 15.46 -4.54
N ALA A 481 -15.31 15.63 -5.80
CA ALA A 481 -14.50 16.76 -6.27
C ALA A 481 -15.16 18.11 -5.94
N ASN A 482 -16.47 18.25 -6.16
CA ASN A 482 -17.21 19.46 -5.81
C ASN A 482 -17.24 19.72 -4.30
N ARG A 483 -17.34 18.67 -3.48
CA ARG A 483 -17.24 18.77 -2.01
C ARG A 483 -15.86 19.27 -1.57
N ILE A 484 -14.79 18.75 -2.16
CA ILE A 484 -13.41 19.15 -1.83
C ILE A 484 -13.13 20.60 -2.20
N LYS A 485 -13.66 21.10 -3.32
CA LYS A 485 -13.51 22.51 -3.76
C LYS A 485 -14.05 23.52 -2.74
N GLN A 486 -15.04 23.13 -1.95
CA GLN A 486 -15.68 24.00 -0.96
C GLN A 486 -14.99 23.97 0.41
N GLN A 487 -14.00 23.08 0.58
CA GLN A 487 -13.33 22.95 1.87
C GLN A 487 -12.21 23.98 2.02
N PRO A 488 -11.97 24.44 3.26
CA PRO A 488 -10.80 25.24 3.59
C PRO A 488 -9.51 24.46 3.30
N ILE A 489 -8.56 25.12 2.66
CA ILE A 489 -7.28 24.52 2.25
C ILE A 489 -6.17 25.01 3.17
N ALA A 490 -5.47 24.08 3.82
CA ALA A 490 -4.21 24.38 4.46
C ALA A 490 -3.09 24.45 3.41
N SER A 491 -2.23 25.45 3.49
CA SER A 491 -1.13 25.63 2.55
C SER A 491 0.18 25.95 3.28
N VAL A 492 1.26 25.31 2.84
CA VAL A 492 2.61 25.46 3.41
C VAL A 492 3.64 25.53 2.29
N LEU A 493 4.57 26.45 2.43
CA LEU A 493 5.77 26.60 1.59
C LEU A 493 7.00 26.54 2.49
N VAL A 494 7.86 25.57 2.25
CA VAL A 494 9.17 25.46 2.87
C VAL A 494 10.21 25.91 1.84
N LEU A 495 10.95 26.97 2.09
CA LEU A 495 11.91 27.51 1.14
C LEU A 495 13.25 27.85 1.78
N THR A 496 14.30 27.74 0.98
CA THR A 496 15.63 28.22 1.37
C THR A 496 15.65 29.73 1.32
N PRO A 497 16.06 30.44 2.40
CA PRO A 497 16.25 31.87 2.35
C PRO A 497 17.30 32.22 1.29
N LYS A 498 17.11 33.31 0.56
CA LYS A 498 18.21 33.88 -0.23
C LYS A 498 19.35 34.22 0.73
N SER A 499 20.54 33.69 0.45
CA SER A 499 21.74 34.23 1.08
C SER A 499 21.77 35.73 0.80
N ALA A 500 21.79 36.53 1.87
CA ALA A 500 21.93 37.98 1.78
C ALA A 500 23.23 38.35 1.09
#